data_2696bbe98679cb3de01c696ca34736fa
#
_entry.id   2696bbe98679cb3de01c696ca34736fa
#
_cell.length_a   1.000
_cell.length_b   1.000
_cell.length_c   1.000
_cell.angle_alpha   90.00
_cell.angle_beta   90.00
_cell.angle_gamma   90.00
#
_symmetry.space_group_name_H-M   'P 1'
#
loop_
_entity.id
_entity.type
_entity.pdbx_description
1 polymer ?
#
loop_
_entity_poly.entity_id
_entity_poly.type
_entity_poly.pdbx_seq_one_letter_code
_entity_poly.pdbx_strand_id
1 'polypeptide(L)'
;SSRKGAVLDSTLDRIGDYLILFFAYVYFHNRNELISWLLIVNMFLGFLIPYVRARAEANGIECSVGIAERSERLILVLIGFAALSFGAQKMFELSLWLLTVASVITVFQRFIVVAKSDQQK
;
A
#
# COMPACT_ATOMS: atom_id res chain seq x y z
N SER A 1 22.37 12.79 1.80
CA SER A 1 21.90 11.52 2.33
C SER A 1 22.77 10.37 1.83
N SER A 2 22.97 9.37 2.66
CA SER A 2 23.78 8.22 2.35
C SER A 2 22.92 7.08 1.81
N ARG A 3 23.57 6.07 1.22
CA ARG A 3 22.88 4.83 0.83
C ARG A 3 22.25 4.16 2.05
N LYS A 4 22.97 4.16 3.17
CA LYS A 4 22.47 3.63 4.45
C LYS A 4 21.23 4.38 4.92
N GLY A 5 21.25 5.71 4.83
CA GLY A 5 20.10 6.53 5.19
C GLY A 5 18.87 6.25 4.34
N ALA A 6 19.07 6.08 3.02
CA ALA A 6 17.96 5.77 2.11
C ALA A 6 17.33 4.41 2.41
N VAL A 7 18.14 3.41 2.70
CA VAL A 7 17.64 2.07 3.08
C VAL A 7 16.88 2.15 4.40
N LEU A 8 17.43 2.86 5.37
CA LEU A 8 16.79 3.02 6.67
C LEU A 8 15.44 3.72 6.55
N ASP A 9 15.37 4.83 5.81
CA ASP A 9 14.14 5.59 5.61
C ASP A 9 13.06 4.73 4.96
N SER A 10 13.41 4.01 3.90
CA SER A 10 12.49 3.13 3.20
C SER A 10 11.98 2.00 4.12
N THR A 11 12.88 1.44 4.93
CA THR A 11 12.52 0.37 5.87
C THR A 11 11.56 0.88 6.94
N LEU A 12 11.84 2.06 7.50
CA LEU A 12 10.98 2.66 8.52
C LEU A 12 9.59 2.99 7.95
N ASP A 13 9.53 3.43 6.69
CA ASP A 13 8.25 3.67 6.02
C ASP A 13 7.42 2.40 5.93
N ARG A 14 8.06 1.28 5.57
CA ARG A 14 7.35 -0.01 5.47
C ARG A 14 6.84 -0.46 6.84
N ILE A 15 7.66 -0.33 7.87
CA ILE A 15 7.25 -0.69 9.24
C ILE A 15 6.08 0.18 9.68
N GLY A 16 6.17 1.50 9.49
CA GLY A 16 5.11 2.41 9.90
C GLY A 16 3.79 2.14 9.18
N ASP A 17 3.85 1.95 7.87
CA ASP A 17 2.65 1.69 7.07
C ASP A 17 1.98 0.37 7.50
N TYR A 18 2.78 -0.65 7.79
CA TYR A 18 2.26 -1.92 8.27
C TYR A 18 1.61 -1.78 9.65
N LEU A 19 2.28 -1.09 10.57
CA LEU A 19 1.80 -0.96 11.95
C LEU A 19 0.45 -0.26 12.02
N ILE A 20 0.23 0.76 11.19
CA ILE A 20 -1.05 1.48 11.14
C ILE A 20 -2.19 0.49 10.84
N LEU A 21 -2.02 -0.33 9.83
CA LEU A 21 -3.04 -1.31 9.43
C LEU A 21 -3.11 -2.48 10.42
N PHE A 22 -1.97 -2.87 10.98
CA PHE A 22 -1.94 -3.96 11.96
C PHE A 22 -2.73 -3.62 13.21
N PHE A 23 -2.58 -2.41 13.75
CA PHE A 23 -3.34 -2.00 14.91
C PHE A 23 -4.84 -1.93 14.62
N ALA A 24 -5.22 -1.49 13.43
CA ALA A 24 -6.61 -1.55 13.01
C ALA A 24 -7.11 -2.99 12.95
N TYR A 25 -6.27 -3.90 12.45
CA TYR A 25 -6.60 -5.33 12.41
C TYR A 25 -6.84 -5.89 13.81
N VAL A 26 -6.00 -5.55 14.77
CA VAL A 26 -6.16 -6.01 16.17
C VAL A 26 -7.54 -5.56 16.71
N TYR A 27 -7.95 -4.33 16.36
CA TYR A 27 -9.27 -3.85 16.77
C TYR A 27 -10.41 -4.63 16.13
N PHE A 28 -10.32 -4.92 14.82
CA PHE A 28 -11.43 -5.48 14.04
C PHE A 28 -11.47 -7.02 13.99
N HIS A 29 -10.40 -7.70 14.37
CA HIS A 29 -10.29 -9.14 14.10
C HIS A 29 -11.40 -9.99 14.75
N ASN A 30 -11.99 -9.52 15.86
CA ASN A 30 -13.14 -10.18 16.49
C ASN A 30 -14.44 -9.39 16.34
N ARG A 31 -14.43 -8.28 15.61
CA ARG A 31 -15.57 -7.39 15.47
C ARG A 31 -16.18 -7.39 14.08
N ASN A 32 -15.36 -7.53 13.06
CA ASN A 32 -15.81 -7.48 11.68
C ASN A 32 -14.85 -8.27 10.80
N GLU A 33 -15.31 -9.43 10.35
CA GLU A 33 -14.48 -10.35 9.56
C GLU A 33 -14.08 -9.75 8.22
N LEU A 34 -15.02 -9.10 7.52
CA LEU A 34 -14.72 -8.50 6.21
C LEU A 34 -13.65 -7.42 6.31
N ILE A 35 -13.80 -6.50 7.27
CA ILE A 35 -12.80 -5.45 7.48
C ILE A 35 -11.45 -6.05 7.83
N SER A 36 -11.43 -7.10 8.65
CA SER A 36 -10.20 -7.81 9.01
C SER A 36 -9.48 -8.36 7.78
N TRP A 37 -10.21 -8.99 6.86
CA TRP A 37 -9.61 -9.51 5.62
C TRP A 37 -9.11 -8.39 4.72
N LEU A 38 -9.86 -7.28 4.62
CA LEU A 38 -9.42 -6.13 3.84
C LEU A 38 -8.13 -5.55 4.39
N LEU A 39 -7.99 -5.50 5.72
CA LEU A 39 -6.76 -5.01 6.36
C LEU A 39 -5.58 -5.92 6.05
N ILE A 40 -5.77 -7.24 6.13
CA ILE A 40 -4.71 -8.21 5.79
C ILE A 40 -4.26 -8.03 4.35
N VAL A 41 -5.20 -7.94 3.41
CA VAL A 41 -4.90 -7.75 1.99
C VAL A 41 -4.12 -6.45 1.79
N ASN A 42 -4.52 -5.38 2.46
CA ASN A 42 -3.83 -4.09 2.30
C ASN A 42 -2.47 -4.05 2.97
N MET A 43 -2.26 -4.81 4.05
CA MET A 43 -0.93 -4.98 4.61
C MET A 43 0.00 -5.64 3.60
N PHE A 44 -0.48 -6.68 2.92
CA PHE A 44 0.29 -7.35 1.86
C PHE A 44 0.60 -6.41 0.71
N LEU A 45 -0.41 -5.71 0.19
CA LEU A 45 -0.23 -4.77 -0.92
C LEU A 45 0.72 -3.63 -0.55
N GLY A 46 0.68 -3.21 0.71
CA GLY A 46 1.58 -2.16 1.21
C GLY A 46 3.06 -2.53 1.14
N PHE A 47 3.37 -3.81 1.23
CA PHE A 47 4.74 -4.29 1.00
C PHE A 47 5.00 -4.57 -0.48
N LEU A 48 4.03 -5.10 -1.19
CA LEU A 48 4.22 -5.51 -2.59
C LEU A 48 4.47 -4.32 -3.51
N ILE A 49 3.73 -3.23 -3.35
CA ILE A 49 3.84 -2.06 -4.21
C ILE A 49 5.27 -1.50 -4.23
N PRO A 50 5.86 -1.14 -3.07
CA PRO A 50 7.24 -0.64 -3.07
C PRO A 50 8.26 -1.73 -3.41
N TYR A 51 7.96 -2.99 -3.12
CA TYR A 51 8.85 -4.08 -3.48
C TYR A 51 9.01 -4.19 -5.00
N VAL A 52 7.90 -4.16 -5.74
CA VAL A 52 7.95 -4.25 -7.21
C VAL A 52 8.78 -3.10 -7.78
N ARG A 53 8.58 -1.89 -7.28
CA ARG A 53 9.37 -0.74 -7.71
C ARG A 53 10.86 -0.92 -7.42
N ALA A 54 11.18 -1.33 -6.19
CA ALA A 54 12.58 -1.52 -5.79
C ALA A 54 13.26 -2.60 -6.62
N ARG A 55 12.55 -3.71 -6.87
CA ARG A 55 13.11 -4.79 -7.69
C ARG A 55 13.30 -4.38 -9.14
N ALA A 56 12.35 -3.62 -9.69
CA ALA A 56 12.49 -3.10 -11.04
C ALA A 56 13.71 -2.18 -11.14
N GLU A 57 13.84 -1.26 -10.19
CA GLU A 57 14.98 -0.33 -10.16
C GLU A 57 16.31 -1.05 -9.97
N ALA A 58 16.33 -2.14 -9.20
CA ALA A 58 17.52 -2.97 -9.05
C ALA A 58 17.94 -3.64 -10.36
N ASN A 59 17.01 -3.81 -11.29
CA ASN A 59 17.26 -4.36 -12.61
C ASN A 59 17.39 -3.25 -13.69
N GLY A 60 17.55 -2.01 -13.26
CA GLY A 60 17.78 -0.90 -14.18
C GLY A 60 16.50 -0.39 -14.87
N ILE A 61 15.33 -0.73 -14.35
CA ILE A 61 14.06 -0.32 -14.94
C ILE A 61 13.41 0.73 -14.05
N GLU A 62 13.17 1.92 -14.60
CA GLU A 62 12.45 2.96 -13.88
C GLU A 62 10.98 2.57 -13.79
N CYS A 63 10.43 2.56 -12.58
CA CYS A 63 9.10 2.05 -12.31
C CYS A 63 8.40 2.89 -11.23
N SER A 64 8.16 4.17 -11.55
CA SER A 64 7.53 5.10 -10.61
C SER A 64 6.05 5.34 -10.90
N VAL A 65 5.47 4.57 -11.83
CA VAL A 65 4.07 4.71 -12.21
C VAL A 65 3.13 4.09 -11.17
N GLY A 66 1.88 4.50 -11.24
CA GLY A 66 0.83 3.93 -10.41
C GLY A 66 -0.10 5.00 -9.86
N ILE A 67 -1.37 4.67 -9.69
CA ILE A 67 -2.37 5.60 -9.17
C ILE A 67 -2.40 5.62 -7.63
N ALA A 68 -1.83 4.61 -6.98
CA ALA A 68 -1.81 4.52 -5.53
C ALA A 68 -0.39 4.57 -5.00
N GLU A 69 0.24 5.74 -5.12
CA GLU A 69 1.52 5.98 -4.48
C GLU A 69 1.33 6.09 -2.96
N ARG A 70 2.42 6.12 -2.22
CA ARG A 70 2.36 6.11 -0.76
C ARG A 70 1.51 7.25 -0.18
N SER A 71 1.62 8.46 -0.75
CA SER A 71 0.87 9.61 -0.26
C SER A 71 -0.63 9.42 -0.43
N GLU A 72 -1.09 8.95 -1.59
CA GLU A 72 -2.50 8.69 -1.84
C GLU A 72 -3.03 7.58 -0.96
N ARG A 73 -2.24 6.53 -0.72
CA ARG A 73 -2.62 5.45 0.17
C ARG A 73 -2.76 5.92 1.61
N LEU A 74 -1.83 6.74 2.08
CA LEU A 74 -1.90 7.31 3.44
C LEU A 74 -3.12 8.22 3.60
N ILE A 75 -3.44 9.03 2.58
CA ILE A 75 -4.61 9.90 2.61
C ILE A 75 -5.88 9.08 2.75
N LEU A 76 -6.02 8.00 1.96
CA LEU A 76 -7.19 7.14 2.05
C LEU A 76 -7.33 6.48 3.42
N VAL A 77 -6.23 6.03 3.99
CA VAL A 77 -6.23 5.41 5.32
C VAL A 77 -6.64 6.44 6.37
N LEU A 78 -6.10 7.67 6.30
CA LEU A 78 -6.43 8.73 7.25
C LEU A 78 -7.90 9.15 7.15
N ILE A 79 -8.43 9.25 5.93
CA ILE A 79 -9.86 9.54 5.72
C ILE A 79 -10.71 8.43 6.33
N GLY A 80 -10.30 7.18 6.14
CA GLY A 80 -10.99 6.04 6.73
C GLY A 80 -11.01 6.09 8.24
N PHE A 81 -9.87 6.38 8.86
CA PHE A 81 -9.80 6.50 10.33
C PHE A 81 -10.63 7.67 10.84
N ALA A 82 -10.61 8.80 10.13
CA ALA A 82 -11.44 9.95 10.49
C ALA A 82 -12.93 9.56 10.47
N ALA A 83 -13.37 8.88 9.42
CA ALA A 83 -14.75 8.39 9.32
C ALA A 83 -15.08 7.43 10.47
N LEU A 84 -14.16 6.54 10.79
CA LEU A 84 -14.34 5.57 11.89
C LEU A 84 -14.49 6.28 13.24
N SER A 85 -13.73 7.36 13.46
CA SER A 85 -13.82 8.12 14.71
C SER A 85 -15.16 8.79 14.89
N PHE A 86 -15.90 9.06 13.79
CA PHE A 86 -17.25 9.59 13.82
C PHE A 86 -18.32 8.47 13.82
N GLY A 87 -17.91 7.23 13.97
CA GLY A 87 -18.83 6.10 13.99
C GLY A 87 -19.26 5.60 12.62
N ALA A 88 -18.64 6.11 11.55
CA ALA A 88 -19.02 5.74 10.17
C ALA A 88 -18.19 4.54 9.70
N GLN A 89 -18.46 3.35 10.27
CA GLN A 89 -17.72 2.13 9.94
C GLN A 89 -17.84 1.75 8.47
N LYS A 90 -19.00 2.00 7.85
CA LYS A 90 -19.21 1.74 6.42
C LYS A 90 -18.28 2.57 5.55
N MET A 91 -18.02 3.81 5.94
CA MET A 91 -17.09 4.68 5.22
C MET A 91 -15.66 4.20 5.36
N PHE A 92 -15.30 3.67 6.54
CA PHE A 92 -14.00 3.06 6.73
C PHE A 92 -13.83 1.85 5.81
N GLU A 93 -14.84 0.99 5.76
CA GLU A 93 -14.85 -0.17 4.87
C GLU A 93 -14.70 0.27 3.41
N LEU A 94 -15.44 1.29 2.98
CA LEU A 94 -15.35 1.81 1.62
C LEU A 94 -13.94 2.32 1.31
N SER A 95 -13.31 3.03 2.25
CA SER A 95 -11.95 3.53 2.03
C SER A 95 -10.97 2.37 1.85
N LEU A 96 -11.15 1.26 2.59
CA LEU A 96 -10.32 0.07 2.42
C LEU A 96 -10.54 -0.60 1.06
N TRP A 97 -11.78 -0.64 0.57
CA TRP A 97 -12.06 -1.17 -0.76
C TRP A 97 -11.40 -0.32 -1.86
N LEU A 98 -11.50 1.01 -1.74
CA LEU A 98 -10.85 1.92 -2.68
C LEU A 98 -9.34 1.73 -2.65
N LEU A 99 -8.78 1.60 -1.45
CA LEU A 99 -7.35 1.36 -1.28
C LEU A 99 -6.94 0.04 -1.94
N THR A 100 -7.71 -1.01 -1.76
CA THR A 100 -7.44 -2.32 -2.35
C THR A 100 -7.44 -2.24 -3.87
N VAL A 101 -8.50 -1.68 -4.45
CA VAL A 101 -8.64 -1.58 -5.91
C VAL A 101 -7.51 -0.74 -6.50
N ALA A 102 -7.25 0.44 -5.92
CA ALA A 102 -6.19 1.32 -6.41
C ALA A 102 -4.82 0.66 -6.29
N SER A 103 -4.59 -0.09 -5.22
CA SER A 103 -3.31 -0.78 -5.00
C SER A 103 -3.11 -1.91 -6.01
N VAL A 104 -4.15 -2.70 -6.27
CA VAL A 104 -4.07 -3.77 -7.28
C VAL A 104 -3.79 -3.19 -8.66
N ILE A 105 -4.48 -2.11 -9.01
CA ILE A 105 -4.24 -1.42 -10.29
C ILE A 105 -2.78 -0.96 -10.37
N THR A 106 -2.26 -0.38 -9.29
CA THR A 106 -0.87 0.09 -9.24
C THR A 106 0.13 -1.05 -9.47
N VAL A 107 -0.10 -2.20 -8.85
CA VAL A 107 0.77 -3.37 -9.03
C VAL A 107 0.77 -3.79 -10.52
N PHE A 108 -0.40 -3.87 -11.13
CA PHE A 108 -0.49 -4.23 -12.56
C PHE A 108 0.17 -3.18 -13.45
N GLN A 109 0.00 -1.90 -13.16
CA GLN A 109 0.65 -0.83 -13.93
C GLN A 109 2.17 -0.97 -13.88
N ARG A 110 2.71 -1.30 -12.71
CA ARG A 110 4.16 -1.47 -12.54
C ARG A 110 4.67 -2.70 -13.27
N PHE A 111 3.93 -3.81 -13.25
CA PHE A 111 4.31 -5.00 -14.01
C PHE A 111 4.25 -4.77 -15.52
N ILE A 112 3.29 -3.98 -15.99
CA ILE A 112 3.20 -3.64 -17.41
C ILE A 112 4.43 -2.85 -17.85
N VAL A 113 4.90 -1.90 -17.03
CA VAL A 113 6.11 -1.13 -17.31
C VAL A 113 7.31 -2.06 -17.42
N VAL A 114 7.46 -3.01 -16.51
CA VAL A 114 8.54 -3.99 -16.52
C VAL A 114 8.47 -4.86 -17.78
N ALA A 115 7.28 -5.35 -18.14
CA ALA A 115 7.10 -6.19 -19.32
C ALA A 115 7.46 -5.44 -20.61
N LYS A 116 7.04 -4.17 -20.73
CA LYS A 116 7.37 -3.35 -21.90
C LYS A 116 8.86 -3.06 -21.99
N SER A 117 9.50 -2.81 -20.86
CA SER A 117 10.95 -2.58 -20.81
C SER A 117 11.70 -3.81 -21.32
N ASP A 118 11.27 -5.00 -20.91
CA ASP A 118 11.89 -6.25 -21.33
C ASP A 118 11.76 -6.48 -22.84
N GLN A 119 10.61 -6.12 -23.41
CA GLN A 119 10.38 -6.25 -24.86
C GLN A 119 11.23 -5.29 -25.69
N GLN A 120 11.71 -4.21 -25.10
CA GLN A 120 12.54 -3.21 -25.80
C GLN A 120 14.00 -3.59 -25.84
N LYS A 121 14.41 -4.63 -25.14
CA LYS A 121 15.76 -5.17 -25.16
C LYS A 121 15.88 -6.26 -26.28
#